data_1b10a42848712afd0d25466a38072afc
#
_entry.id   1b10a42848712afd0d25466a38072afc
#
_cell.length_a   1.000
_cell.length_b   1.000
_cell.length_c   1.000
_cell.angle_alpha   90.00
_cell.angle_beta   90.00
_cell.angle_gamma   90.00
#
_symmetry.space_group_name_H-M   'P 1'
#
loop_
_entity.id
_entity.type
_entity.pdbx_description
1 polymer ?
#
loop_
_entity_poly.entity_id
_entity_poly.type
_entity_poly.pdbx_seq_one_letter_code
_entity_poly.pdbx_strand_id
1 'polypeptide(L)'
;IQEDINLAAPGKLRVIKRNGKVVAFENEKIQVAVTKAFLANEGGNAAASERIHEKVEVITAEIMDIFTRRMPSGGTLHIEEIQDQVELQLMRKEEYQVARSYILYREERAKKRGKPEKKTIELDKEVNISVTKKNGETVPLDVARLSSIITDACEGLDDVDPKAVLELSLIHI
;
A
#
# COMPACT_ATOMS: atom_id res chain seq x y z
N ILE A 1 -3.24 -8.87 21.79
CA ILE A 1 -3.17 -8.06 23.05
C ILE A 1 -1.74 -7.56 23.27
N GLN A 2 -0.70 -8.39 23.04
CA GLN A 2 0.71 -7.98 23.25
C GLN A 2 1.21 -7.02 22.13
N GLU A 3 0.71 -7.16 20.89
CA GLU A 3 1.04 -6.25 19.79
C GLU A 3 0.44 -4.85 19.97
N ASP A 4 -0.77 -4.75 20.51
CA ASP A 4 -1.46 -3.48 20.72
C ASP A 4 -0.79 -2.65 21.84
N ILE A 5 -0.26 -3.31 22.88
CA ILE A 5 0.47 -2.65 23.98
C ILE A 5 1.78 -2.04 23.49
N ASN A 6 2.47 -2.70 22.54
CA ASN A 6 3.71 -2.22 21.96
C ASN A 6 3.51 -1.00 21.03
N LEU A 7 2.32 -0.84 20.46
CA LEU A 7 1.95 0.31 19.64
C LEU A 7 1.71 1.59 20.47
N ALA A 8 1.33 1.44 21.74
CA ALA A 8 1.01 2.56 22.63
C ALA A 8 2.22 3.10 23.42
N ALA A 9 3.41 2.46 23.35
CA ALA A 9 4.58 2.84 24.14
C ALA A 9 5.08 4.24 23.72
N PRO A 10 5.25 5.19 24.70
CA PRO A 10 5.82 6.50 24.41
C PRO A 10 7.23 6.39 23.85
N GLY A 11 7.59 7.29 22.92
CA GLY A 11 8.92 7.33 22.31
C GLY A 11 9.13 6.39 21.12
N LYS A 12 8.12 5.57 20.74
CA LYS A 12 8.22 4.71 19.56
C LYS A 12 7.64 5.36 18.31
N LEU A 13 8.30 5.14 17.18
CA LEU A 13 7.81 5.53 15.87
C LEU A 13 6.78 4.50 15.37
N ARG A 14 5.75 4.97 14.68
CA ARG A 14 4.70 4.17 14.07
C ARG A 14 4.52 4.57 12.61
N VAL A 15 3.95 3.68 11.82
CA VAL A 15 3.73 3.90 10.40
C VAL A 15 2.24 3.73 10.07
N ILE A 16 1.65 4.74 9.45
CA ILE A 16 0.34 4.62 8.81
C ILE A 16 0.57 4.04 7.43
N LYS A 17 0.05 2.85 7.20
CA LYS A 17 -0.01 2.25 5.87
C LYS A 17 -1.06 2.96 5.01
N ARG A 18 -1.02 2.76 3.68
CA ARG A 18 -1.99 3.35 2.74
C ARG A 18 -3.45 2.98 3.02
N ASN A 19 -3.68 1.82 3.64
CA ASN A 19 -5.02 1.38 4.07
C ASN A 19 -5.40 1.88 5.48
N GLY A 20 -4.78 2.95 5.96
CA GLY A 20 -5.05 3.53 7.28
C GLY A 20 -4.50 2.74 8.47
N LYS A 21 -4.10 1.47 8.29
CA LYS A 21 -3.61 0.64 9.39
C LYS A 21 -2.31 1.18 9.97
N VAL A 22 -2.29 1.40 11.28
CA VAL A 22 -1.09 1.81 12.03
C VAL A 22 -0.34 0.57 12.47
N VAL A 23 0.97 0.54 12.21
CA VAL A 23 1.89 -0.53 12.60
C VAL A 23 3.15 0.03 13.24
N ALA A 24 3.91 -0.81 13.94
CA ALA A 24 5.22 -0.41 14.44
C ALA A 24 6.15 -0.06 13.28
N PHE A 25 7.05 0.90 13.52
CA PHE A 25 8.13 1.20 12.59
C PHE A 25 9.19 0.10 12.66
N GLU A 26 9.60 -0.44 11.52
CA GLU A 26 10.58 -1.53 11.41
C GLU A 26 11.69 -1.12 10.43
N ASN A 27 12.92 -0.99 10.94
CA ASN A 27 14.10 -0.61 10.14
C ASN A 27 14.39 -1.61 9.02
N GLU A 28 14.17 -2.89 9.31
CA GLU A 28 14.42 -4.00 8.40
C GLU A 28 13.64 -3.85 7.10
N LYS A 29 12.47 -3.23 7.14
CA LYS A 29 11.66 -2.97 5.93
C LYS A 29 12.32 -1.94 5.03
N ILE A 30 13.00 -0.94 5.61
CA ILE A 30 13.76 0.04 4.84
C ILE A 30 14.99 -0.64 4.25
N GLN A 31 15.74 -1.41 5.04
CA GLN A 31 16.91 -2.15 4.57
C GLN A 31 16.57 -3.04 3.39
N VAL A 32 15.49 -3.85 3.51
CA VAL A 32 15.02 -4.72 2.42
C VAL A 32 14.63 -3.90 1.17
N ALA A 33 13.99 -2.76 1.32
CA ALA A 33 13.59 -1.93 0.18
C ALA A 33 14.79 -1.32 -0.53
N VAL A 34 15.76 -0.80 0.22
CA VAL A 34 17.01 -0.23 -0.32
C VAL A 34 17.87 -1.31 -0.96
N THR A 35 18.03 -2.48 -0.30
CA THR A 35 18.75 -3.62 -0.88
C THR A 35 18.16 -4.04 -2.22
N LYS A 36 16.82 -4.15 -2.31
CA LYS A 36 16.15 -4.49 -3.58
C LYS A 36 16.42 -3.46 -4.68
N ALA A 37 16.54 -2.19 -4.34
CA ALA A 37 16.87 -1.16 -5.31
C ALA A 37 18.31 -1.30 -5.84
N PHE A 38 19.28 -1.63 -4.96
CA PHE A 38 20.65 -1.96 -5.38
C PHE A 38 20.69 -3.21 -6.26
N LEU A 39 19.98 -4.27 -5.87
CA LEU A 39 19.90 -5.51 -6.65
C LEU A 39 19.30 -5.30 -8.05
N ALA A 40 18.29 -4.46 -8.16
CA ALA A 40 17.68 -4.13 -9.45
C ALA A 40 18.64 -3.38 -10.37
N ASN A 41 19.60 -2.63 -9.81
CA ASN A 41 20.57 -1.86 -10.56
C ASN A 41 21.87 -2.65 -10.87
N GLU A 42 22.41 -3.38 -9.90
CA GLU A 42 23.71 -4.04 -10.00
C GLU A 42 23.63 -5.55 -10.30
N GLY A 43 22.43 -6.12 -10.31
CA GLY A 43 22.18 -7.55 -10.57
C GLY A 43 22.28 -8.45 -9.32
N GLY A 44 21.94 -9.74 -9.50
CA GLY A 44 21.78 -10.68 -8.39
C GLY A 44 23.02 -10.94 -7.52
N ASN A 45 24.22 -10.77 -8.07
CA ASN A 45 25.48 -10.94 -7.31
C ASN A 45 25.71 -9.81 -6.29
N ALA A 46 25.01 -8.71 -6.41
CA ALA A 46 25.06 -7.59 -5.48
C ALA A 46 24.56 -7.94 -4.06
N ALA A 47 23.73 -8.98 -3.92
CA ALA A 47 23.22 -9.42 -2.62
C ALA A 47 24.32 -9.90 -1.65
N ALA A 48 25.41 -10.42 -2.17
CA ALA A 48 26.57 -10.91 -1.39
C ALA A 48 27.66 -9.84 -1.22
N SER A 49 27.45 -8.62 -1.72
CA SER A 49 28.44 -7.56 -1.66
C SER A 49 28.43 -6.87 -0.31
N GLU A 50 29.53 -6.99 0.45
CA GLU A 50 29.76 -6.28 1.71
C GLU A 50 29.58 -4.77 1.55
N ARG A 51 30.08 -4.21 0.43
CA ARG A 51 29.91 -2.79 0.07
C ARG A 51 28.45 -2.35 0.02
N ILE A 52 27.55 -3.20 -0.48
CA ILE A 52 26.13 -2.88 -0.55
C ILE A 52 25.49 -2.95 0.83
N HIS A 53 25.86 -3.96 1.63
CA HIS A 53 25.39 -4.05 3.02
C HIS A 53 25.77 -2.80 3.82
N GLU A 54 27.03 -2.36 3.76
CA GLU A 54 27.48 -1.13 4.42
C GLU A 54 26.68 0.09 3.96
N LYS A 55 26.48 0.27 2.65
CA LYS A 55 25.68 1.39 2.12
C LYS A 55 24.24 1.36 2.60
N VAL A 56 23.62 0.19 2.62
CA VAL A 56 22.24 0.00 3.09
C VAL A 56 22.13 0.34 4.58
N GLU A 57 23.08 -0.11 5.39
CA GLU A 57 23.13 0.21 6.82
C GLU A 57 23.27 1.70 7.06
N VAL A 58 24.21 2.37 6.39
CA VAL A 58 24.42 3.82 6.51
C VAL A 58 23.17 4.59 6.12
N ILE A 59 22.56 4.27 4.97
CA ILE A 59 21.34 4.93 4.49
C ILE A 59 20.21 4.74 5.49
N THR A 60 20.02 3.51 5.98
CA THR A 60 18.96 3.20 6.94
C THR A 60 19.16 3.94 8.27
N ALA A 61 20.40 3.96 8.77
CA ALA A 61 20.73 4.65 10.01
C ALA A 61 20.48 6.16 9.89
N GLU A 62 20.84 6.79 8.79
CA GLU A 62 20.61 8.23 8.56
C GLU A 62 19.09 8.54 8.44
N ILE A 63 18.30 7.69 7.81
CA ILE A 63 16.83 7.84 7.76
C ILE A 63 16.25 7.76 9.18
N MET A 64 16.70 6.81 9.98
CA MET A 64 16.28 6.66 11.36
C MET A 64 16.62 7.88 12.21
N ASP A 65 17.83 8.40 12.06
CA ASP A 65 18.28 9.56 12.78
C ASP A 65 17.45 10.81 12.42
N ILE A 66 17.08 10.99 11.15
CA ILE A 66 16.19 12.07 10.71
C ILE A 66 14.83 11.98 11.41
N PHE A 67 14.21 10.81 11.44
CA PHE A 67 12.89 10.65 12.04
C PHE A 67 12.95 10.75 13.58
N THR A 68 13.99 10.21 14.20
CA THR A 68 14.17 10.32 15.65
C THR A 68 14.40 11.77 16.07
N ARG A 69 15.17 12.55 15.31
CA ARG A 69 15.36 13.99 15.57
C ARG A 69 14.09 14.81 15.37
N ARG A 70 13.26 14.47 14.37
CA ARG A 70 11.97 15.14 14.13
C ARG A 70 10.94 14.81 15.21
N MET A 71 10.99 13.61 15.77
CA MET A 71 10.01 13.09 16.71
C MET A 71 10.69 12.41 17.91
N PRO A 72 11.36 13.18 18.77
CA PRO A 72 12.11 12.63 19.90
C PRO A 72 11.21 11.92 20.92
N SER A 73 9.95 12.31 21.01
CA SER A 73 8.95 11.69 21.90
C SER A 73 8.16 10.55 21.21
N GLY A 74 8.63 10.10 20.05
CA GLY A 74 7.88 9.19 19.21
C GLY A 74 6.80 9.89 18.38
N GLY A 75 6.19 9.17 17.46
CA GLY A 75 5.18 9.75 16.58
C GLY A 75 4.73 8.78 15.50
N THR A 76 3.89 9.29 14.61
CA THR A 76 3.35 8.49 13.52
C THR A 76 3.72 9.13 12.18
N LEU A 77 4.27 8.31 11.28
CA LEU A 77 4.72 8.68 9.93
C LEU A 77 3.82 8.02 8.89
N HIS A 78 3.55 8.70 7.81
CA HIS A 78 2.97 8.07 6.65
C HIS A 78 4.02 7.26 5.89
N ILE A 79 3.61 6.14 5.30
CA ILE A 79 4.50 5.28 4.52
C ILE A 79 5.16 6.03 3.36
N GLU A 80 4.45 7.02 2.79
CA GLU A 80 4.98 7.88 1.73
C GLU A 80 6.15 8.73 2.21
N GLU A 81 6.07 9.30 3.42
CA GLU A 81 7.18 10.10 4.00
C GLU A 81 8.45 9.27 4.15
N ILE A 82 8.30 8.00 4.54
CA ILE A 82 9.43 7.07 4.64
C ILE A 82 10.04 6.82 3.27
N GLN A 83 9.19 6.59 2.26
CA GLN A 83 9.63 6.34 0.89
C GLN A 83 10.34 7.56 0.29
N ASP A 84 9.82 8.76 0.55
CA ASP A 84 10.45 10.01 0.09
C ASP A 84 11.82 10.23 0.77
N GLN A 85 11.95 9.87 2.04
CA GLN A 85 13.25 9.92 2.73
C GLN A 85 14.25 8.91 2.17
N VAL A 86 13.84 7.71 1.82
CA VAL A 86 14.70 6.72 1.14
C VAL A 86 15.23 7.29 -0.19
N GLU A 87 14.35 7.86 -0.99
CA GLU A 87 14.70 8.49 -2.27
C GLU A 87 15.71 9.63 -2.10
N LEU A 88 15.42 10.54 -1.16
CA LEU A 88 16.31 11.66 -0.84
C LEU A 88 17.68 11.22 -0.34
N GLN A 89 17.75 10.18 0.49
CA GLN A 89 19.04 9.68 0.99
C GLN A 89 19.86 8.99 -0.12
N LEU A 90 19.22 8.21 -0.98
CA LEU A 90 19.88 7.63 -2.15
C LEU A 90 20.49 8.72 -3.04
N MET A 91 19.75 9.80 -3.28
CA MET A 91 20.23 10.94 -4.06
C MET A 91 21.41 11.67 -3.37
N ARG A 92 21.32 11.89 -2.05
CA ARG A 92 22.38 12.54 -1.26
C ARG A 92 23.68 11.73 -1.21
N LYS A 93 23.56 10.40 -1.30
CA LYS A 93 24.72 9.49 -1.40
C LYS A 93 25.25 9.30 -2.82
N GLU A 94 24.75 10.11 -3.76
CA GLU A 94 25.12 10.05 -5.18
C GLU A 94 24.78 8.71 -5.87
N GLU A 95 23.91 7.92 -5.24
CA GLU A 95 23.42 6.64 -5.79
C GLU A 95 22.24 6.86 -6.76
N TYR A 96 22.44 7.73 -7.74
CA TYR A 96 21.38 8.22 -8.66
C TYR A 96 20.71 7.11 -9.46
N GLN A 97 21.46 6.09 -9.89
CA GLN A 97 20.91 4.97 -10.65
C GLN A 97 20.01 4.10 -9.76
N VAL A 98 20.44 3.89 -8.50
CA VAL A 98 19.67 3.14 -7.50
C VAL A 98 18.42 3.92 -7.11
N ALA A 99 18.53 5.24 -6.91
CA ALA A 99 17.39 6.11 -6.65
C ALA A 99 16.35 6.04 -7.78
N ARG A 100 16.81 6.11 -9.03
CA ARG A 100 15.93 5.97 -10.20
C ARG A 100 15.22 4.62 -10.24
N SER A 101 15.94 3.53 -10.00
CA SER A 101 15.38 2.18 -9.94
C SER A 101 14.33 2.06 -8.82
N TYR A 102 14.60 2.68 -7.67
CA TYR A 102 13.67 2.72 -6.53
C TYR A 102 12.37 3.47 -6.88
N ILE A 103 12.47 4.65 -7.50
CA ILE A 103 11.32 5.47 -7.93
C ILE A 103 10.47 4.69 -8.95
N LEU A 104 11.09 4.12 -9.97
CA LEU A 104 10.38 3.35 -11.01
C LEU A 104 9.66 2.14 -10.40
N TYR A 105 10.31 1.42 -9.49
CA TYR A 105 9.68 0.31 -8.78
C TYR A 105 8.48 0.78 -7.92
N ARG A 106 8.62 1.91 -7.22
CA ARG A 106 7.56 2.53 -6.43
C ARG A 106 6.34 2.88 -7.30
N GLU A 107 6.59 3.53 -8.45
CA GLU A 107 5.54 3.87 -9.42
C GLU A 107 4.86 2.64 -10.03
N GLU A 108 5.64 1.63 -10.40
CA GLU A 108 5.09 0.39 -10.94
C GLU A 108 4.16 -0.30 -9.94
N ARG A 109 4.59 -0.34 -8.67
CA ARG A 109 3.78 -0.86 -7.57
C ARG A 109 2.53 -0.01 -7.31
N ALA A 110 2.62 1.31 -7.44
CA ALA A 110 1.47 2.19 -7.34
C ALA A 110 0.46 1.94 -8.47
N LYS A 111 0.95 1.81 -9.71
CA LYS A 111 0.11 1.47 -10.88
C LYS A 111 -0.54 0.10 -10.76
N LYS A 112 0.15 -0.91 -10.22
CA LYS A 112 -0.42 -2.25 -9.99
C LYS A 112 -1.50 -2.23 -8.91
N ARG A 113 -1.38 -1.39 -7.91
CA ARG A 113 -2.41 -1.21 -6.86
C ARG A 113 -3.59 -0.36 -7.34
N GLY A 114 -3.34 0.67 -8.17
CA GLY A 114 -4.36 1.53 -8.76
C GLY A 114 -5.08 0.94 -9.98
N LYS A 115 -4.66 -0.24 -10.45
CA LYS A 115 -5.48 -1.07 -11.31
C LYS A 115 -6.30 -1.95 -10.39
N PRO A 116 -7.60 -1.73 -10.22
CA PRO A 116 -8.44 -2.76 -9.65
C PRO A 116 -8.22 -3.99 -10.55
N GLU A 117 -7.70 -5.07 -9.99
CA GLU A 117 -8.05 -6.35 -10.56
C GLU A 117 -9.57 -6.27 -10.67
N LYS A 118 -10.13 -6.34 -11.87
CA LYS A 118 -11.55 -6.54 -12.06
C LYS A 118 -11.83 -7.93 -11.46
N LYS A 119 -11.90 -7.98 -10.15
CA LYS A 119 -12.50 -9.08 -9.43
C LYS A 119 -13.96 -8.96 -9.76
N THR A 120 -14.37 -9.68 -10.79
CA THR A 120 -15.78 -10.00 -10.99
C THR A 120 -16.22 -10.59 -9.66
N ILE A 121 -17.08 -9.88 -8.96
CA ILE A 121 -17.63 -10.35 -7.69
C ILE A 121 -18.53 -11.51 -8.10
N GLU A 122 -18.03 -12.75 -7.93
CA GLU A 122 -18.87 -13.93 -8.08
C GLU A 122 -19.74 -13.99 -6.81
N LEU A 123 -21.03 -13.71 -6.98
CA LEU A 123 -22.01 -14.01 -5.96
C LEU A 123 -22.25 -15.53 -5.98
N ASP A 124 -21.97 -16.18 -4.87
CA ASP A 124 -22.19 -17.61 -4.63
C ASP A 124 -23.69 -18.01 -4.61
N LYS A 125 -24.59 -17.06 -4.91
CA LYS A 125 -26.05 -17.28 -4.95
C LYS A 125 -26.61 -16.77 -6.28
N GLU A 126 -27.42 -17.60 -6.93
CA GLU A 126 -28.27 -17.14 -8.04
C GLU A 126 -29.28 -16.12 -7.51
N VAL A 127 -29.01 -14.86 -7.82
CA VAL A 127 -29.90 -13.75 -7.44
C VAL A 127 -30.99 -13.64 -8.52
N ASN A 128 -32.19 -14.09 -8.19
CA ASN A 128 -33.33 -14.11 -9.11
C ASN A 128 -34.26 -12.90 -8.84
N ILE A 129 -33.71 -11.69 -8.99
CA ILE A 129 -34.44 -10.43 -8.80
C ILE A 129 -34.84 -9.87 -10.16
N SER A 130 -36.10 -9.44 -10.29
CA SER A 130 -36.60 -8.77 -11.48
C SER A 130 -36.89 -7.30 -11.20
N VAL A 131 -36.51 -6.42 -12.11
CA VAL A 131 -36.74 -4.97 -12.01
C VAL A 131 -37.71 -4.50 -13.09
N THR A 132 -38.60 -3.58 -12.72
CA THR A 132 -39.54 -2.97 -13.66
C THR A 132 -38.95 -1.66 -14.18
N LYS A 133 -38.76 -1.57 -15.49
CA LYS A 133 -38.32 -0.34 -16.17
C LYS A 133 -39.40 0.74 -16.14
N LYS A 134 -39.02 1.99 -16.42
CA LYS A 134 -39.96 3.12 -16.53
C LYS A 134 -41.06 2.93 -17.57
N ASN A 135 -40.84 2.07 -18.56
CA ASN A 135 -41.81 1.72 -19.58
C ASN A 135 -42.78 0.59 -19.15
N GLY A 136 -42.69 0.11 -17.91
CA GLY A 136 -43.52 -0.98 -17.38
C GLY A 136 -43.03 -2.40 -17.71
N GLU A 137 -41.93 -2.55 -18.45
CA GLU A 137 -41.34 -3.82 -18.78
C GLU A 137 -40.56 -4.42 -17.60
N THR A 138 -40.82 -5.67 -17.25
CA THR A 138 -40.09 -6.37 -16.18
C THR A 138 -38.96 -7.19 -16.80
N VAL A 139 -37.74 -6.94 -16.36
CA VAL A 139 -36.52 -7.63 -16.81
C VAL A 139 -35.75 -8.17 -15.65
N PRO A 140 -34.96 -9.25 -15.80
CA PRO A 140 -34.06 -9.69 -14.75
C PRO A 140 -33.01 -8.61 -14.42
N LEU A 141 -32.65 -8.49 -13.15
CA LEU A 141 -31.62 -7.56 -12.68
C LEU A 141 -30.26 -7.99 -13.25
N ASP A 142 -29.60 -7.08 -13.94
CA ASP A 142 -28.21 -7.28 -14.39
C ASP A 142 -27.25 -7.05 -13.23
N VAL A 143 -26.99 -8.11 -12.48
CA VAL A 143 -26.11 -8.10 -11.29
C VAL A 143 -24.66 -7.77 -11.70
N ALA A 144 -24.22 -8.19 -12.89
CA ALA A 144 -22.87 -7.93 -13.38
C ALA A 144 -22.66 -6.42 -13.60
N ARG A 145 -23.66 -5.75 -14.19
CA ARG A 145 -23.66 -4.30 -14.37
C ARG A 145 -23.72 -3.56 -13.04
N LEU A 146 -24.55 -4.02 -12.10
CA LEU A 146 -24.64 -3.42 -10.77
C LEU A 146 -23.31 -3.56 -10.02
N SER A 147 -22.68 -4.73 -10.08
CA SER A 147 -21.36 -5.00 -9.51
C SER A 147 -20.29 -4.06 -10.08
N SER A 148 -20.28 -3.83 -11.41
CA SER A 148 -19.35 -2.89 -12.03
C SER A 148 -19.54 -1.47 -11.53
N ILE A 149 -20.78 -0.99 -11.45
CA ILE A 149 -21.10 0.36 -10.98
C ILE A 149 -20.65 0.54 -9.50
N ILE A 150 -20.93 -0.46 -8.66
CA ILE A 150 -20.52 -0.41 -7.24
C ILE A 150 -18.99 -0.43 -7.11
N THR A 151 -18.31 -1.27 -7.89
CA THR A 151 -16.84 -1.33 -7.90
C THR A 151 -16.24 0.01 -8.30
N ASP A 152 -16.75 0.62 -9.37
CA ASP A 152 -16.30 1.93 -9.85
C ASP A 152 -16.59 3.04 -8.82
N ALA A 153 -17.74 2.98 -8.13
CA ALA A 153 -18.11 3.94 -7.09
C ALA A 153 -17.26 3.81 -5.81
N CYS A 154 -16.77 2.61 -5.52
CA CYS A 154 -15.87 2.36 -4.39
C CYS A 154 -14.39 2.61 -4.74
N GLU A 155 -14.08 2.94 -6.00
CA GLU A 155 -12.70 3.22 -6.41
C GLU A 155 -12.16 4.43 -5.67
N GLY A 156 -11.03 4.24 -4.98
CA GLY A 156 -10.40 5.29 -4.14
C GLY A 156 -10.90 5.37 -2.71
N LEU A 157 -11.83 4.51 -2.28
CA LEU A 157 -12.28 4.38 -0.89
C LEU A 157 -11.58 3.16 -0.25
N ASP A 158 -10.58 3.42 0.60
CA ASP A 158 -9.74 2.35 1.18
C ASP A 158 -10.47 1.50 2.24
N ASP A 159 -11.55 2.04 2.83
CA ASP A 159 -12.30 1.41 3.94
C ASP A 159 -13.62 0.76 3.50
N VAL A 160 -13.91 0.73 2.20
CA VAL A 160 -15.18 0.21 1.66
C VAL A 160 -14.92 -1.08 0.88
N ASP A 161 -15.59 -2.17 1.30
CA ASP A 161 -15.61 -3.42 0.55
C ASP A 161 -16.76 -3.42 -0.47
N PRO A 162 -16.47 -3.36 -1.78
CA PRO A 162 -17.48 -3.38 -2.83
C PRO A 162 -18.43 -4.59 -2.77
N LYS A 163 -17.92 -5.74 -2.29
CA LYS A 163 -18.71 -6.95 -2.13
C LYS A 163 -19.79 -6.78 -1.04
N ALA A 164 -19.39 -6.22 0.11
CA ALA A 164 -20.34 -5.94 1.21
C ALA A 164 -21.41 -4.92 0.78
N VAL A 165 -21.03 -3.89 0.02
CA VAL A 165 -21.97 -2.89 -0.52
C VAL A 165 -22.93 -3.53 -1.50
N LEU A 166 -22.46 -4.42 -2.39
CA LEU A 166 -23.32 -5.14 -3.33
C LEU A 166 -24.32 -6.05 -2.61
N GLU A 167 -23.86 -6.83 -1.63
CA GLU A 167 -24.72 -7.71 -0.83
C GLU A 167 -25.80 -6.90 -0.11
N LEU A 168 -25.44 -5.79 0.55
CA LEU A 168 -26.40 -4.91 1.22
C LEU A 168 -27.38 -4.30 0.22
N SER A 169 -26.95 -3.88 -0.95
CA SER A 169 -27.81 -3.32 -2.00
C SER A 169 -28.84 -4.34 -2.48
N LEU A 170 -28.45 -5.60 -2.62
CA LEU A 170 -29.37 -6.69 -3.05
C LEU A 170 -30.36 -7.11 -1.98
N ILE A 171 -30.08 -6.87 -0.70
CA ILE A 171 -31.02 -7.14 0.41
C ILE A 171 -32.13 -6.08 0.47
N HIS A 172 -31.86 -4.85 -0.01
CA HIS A 172 -32.77 -3.72 0.10
C HIS A 172 -33.56 -3.42 -1.19
N ILE A 173 -33.37 -4.19 -2.27
CA ILE A 173 -34.16 -4.13 -3.50
C ILE A 173 -35.37 -5.07 -3.41
#